data_506c90dcb11b448e650741f6e74f057a
#
_entry.id   506c90dcb11b448e650741f6e74f057a
#
_cell.length_a   1.000
_cell.length_b   1.000
_cell.length_c   1.000
_cell.angle_alpha   90.00
_cell.angle_beta   90.00
_cell.angle_gamma   90.00
#
_symmetry.space_group_name_H-M   'P 1'
#
loop_
_entity.id
_entity.type
_entity.pdbx_description
1 polymer ?
#
loop_
_entity_poly.entity_id
_entity_poly.type
_entity_poly.pdbx_seq_one_letter_code
_entity_poly.pdbx_strand_id
1 'polypeptide(L)'
;MAGKLQIAITGTQDQWLTGAPEISYFTSIFKRHSQFSTEAVQLPLSGDIQLGNLLKCRVPSNVGDLVRSTILKIEVETLSGSSNLYNTSIGTHVIQYADLKIGGQTIERITGDFIYMYNQLNNNTDETGTTLYYLTSHNRLSNPTTELYVHLPFYFFRNPSLAIPVCAITKQLVEIDIKFRDVDDDISFNYTSSNSINVRKRTTNGSIKNASIITDFYFVSEDERNFLLTRPIEYLITQLQVSKLLYKPNESKKSALLKFKNPVKEMFFMAKEEYSENPYQV
;
A
#
# COMPACT_ATOMS: atom_id res chain seq x y z
N MET A 1 -42.04 16.96 31.68
CA MET A 1 -41.44 16.33 32.90
C MET A 1 -41.00 14.89 32.64
N ALA A 2 -41.57 14.16 31.68
CA ALA A 2 -41.18 12.77 31.36
C ALA A 2 -39.69 12.57 31.01
N GLY A 3 -39.09 13.47 30.27
CA GLY A 3 -37.66 13.36 29.87
C GLY A 3 -36.68 13.45 31.04
N LYS A 4 -36.99 14.26 32.07
CA LYS A 4 -36.16 14.32 33.29
C LYS A 4 -36.25 13.04 34.12
N LEU A 5 -37.39 12.37 34.07
CA LEU A 5 -37.59 11.09 34.74
C LEU A 5 -36.84 9.95 34.01
N GLN A 6 -36.80 9.97 32.66
CA GLN A 6 -36.07 9.03 31.88
C GLN A 6 -34.54 9.13 32.10
N ILE A 7 -34.02 10.34 32.31
CA ILE A 7 -32.59 10.53 32.62
C ILE A 7 -32.25 10.04 34.04
N ALA A 8 -33.20 10.08 34.98
CA ALA A 8 -33.00 9.65 36.38
C ALA A 8 -33.09 8.13 36.56
N ILE A 9 -33.69 7.41 35.61
CA ILE A 9 -33.80 5.94 35.65
C ILE A 9 -32.57 5.34 35.00
N THR A 10 -31.64 4.84 35.78
CA THR A 10 -30.45 4.13 35.32
C THR A 10 -30.63 2.64 35.60
N GLY A 11 -30.57 1.84 34.53
CA GLY A 11 -30.49 0.38 34.63
C GLY A 11 -29.06 -0.12 34.85
N THR A 12 -28.91 -1.38 35.20
CA THR A 12 -27.58 -2.01 35.38
C THR A 12 -26.73 -1.99 34.12
N GLN A 13 -27.35 -2.07 32.93
CA GLN A 13 -26.66 -1.93 31.63
C GLN A 13 -26.23 -0.49 31.39
N ASP A 14 -27.03 0.50 31.77
CA ASP A 14 -26.69 1.91 31.62
C ASP A 14 -25.52 2.29 32.53
N GLN A 15 -25.43 1.76 33.72
CA GLN A 15 -24.27 1.95 34.59
C GLN A 15 -22.97 1.38 34.01
N TRP A 16 -23.07 0.28 33.30
CA TRP A 16 -21.94 -0.31 32.60
C TRP A 16 -21.43 0.55 31.43
N LEU A 17 -22.35 1.13 30.68
CA LEU A 17 -22.04 1.96 29.51
C LEU A 17 -21.67 3.39 29.90
N THR A 18 -22.15 3.91 30.99
CA THR A 18 -21.99 5.33 31.40
C THR A 18 -21.11 5.53 32.64
N GLY A 19 -20.65 4.45 33.29
CA GLY A 19 -19.93 4.51 34.57
C GLY A 19 -18.60 5.27 34.53
N ALA A 20 -17.87 5.25 33.41
CA ALA A 20 -16.68 6.05 33.19
C ALA A 20 -16.55 6.41 31.69
N PRO A 21 -17.46 7.22 31.12
CA PRO A 21 -17.44 7.52 29.70
C PRO A 21 -16.25 8.42 29.34
N GLU A 22 -15.50 8.02 28.36
CA GLU A 22 -14.47 8.87 27.73
C GLU A 22 -15.06 9.77 26.66
N ILE A 23 -16.20 9.40 26.08
CA ILE A 23 -16.90 10.10 25.01
C ILE A 23 -18.38 10.22 25.37
N SER A 24 -18.97 11.40 25.19
CA SER A 24 -20.41 11.61 25.24
C SER A 24 -20.94 12.09 23.90
N TYR A 25 -22.26 12.11 23.72
CA TYR A 25 -22.91 12.64 22.51
C TYR A 25 -22.58 14.12 22.25
N PHE A 26 -22.26 14.90 23.27
CA PHE A 26 -22.11 16.36 23.19
C PHE A 26 -20.68 16.83 23.40
N THR A 27 -19.85 16.01 24.02
CA THR A 27 -18.44 16.35 24.29
C THR A 27 -17.58 15.14 24.08
N SER A 28 -16.55 15.27 23.22
CA SER A 28 -15.46 14.31 23.15
C SER A 28 -14.23 14.91 23.81
N ILE A 29 -13.70 14.23 24.81
CA ILE A 29 -12.46 14.63 25.48
C ILE A 29 -11.34 13.84 24.83
N PHE A 30 -10.43 14.56 24.18
CA PHE A 30 -9.23 13.95 23.63
C PHE A 30 -8.21 13.74 24.76
N LYS A 31 -8.06 12.50 25.18
CA LYS A 31 -7.12 12.14 26.24
C LYS A 31 -5.86 11.52 25.61
N ARG A 32 -4.72 12.16 25.81
CA ARG A 32 -3.44 11.62 25.39
C ARG A 32 -3.01 10.57 26.40
N HIS A 33 -2.88 9.30 25.96
CA HIS A 33 -2.50 8.19 26.83
C HIS A 33 -0.98 8.10 27.02
N SER A 34 -0.22 8.36 25.95
CA SER A 34 1.25 8.25 25.97
C SER A 34 1.90 9.34 25.13
N GLN A 35 3.18 9.58 25.38
CA GLN A 35 4.00 10.45 24.55
C GLN A 35 4.68 9.61 23.48
N PHE A 36 4.60 10.05 22.23
CA PHE A 36 5.27 9.42 21.10
C PHE A 36 5.83 10.49 20.15
N SER A 37 6.83 10.10 19.38
CA SER A 37 7.34 10.89 18.26
C SER A 37 7.45 10.02 17.01
N THR A 38 7.56 10.66 15.85
CA THR A 38 7.65 9.98 14.57
C THR A 38 8.82 10.49 13.77
N GLU A 39 9.49 9.59 13.06
CA GLU A 39 10.59 9.93 12.16
C GLU A 39 10.49 9.08 10.89
N ALA A 40 10.62 9.74 9.74
CA ALA A 40 10.69 9.06 8.45
C ALA A 40 12.16 8.79 8.08
N VAL A 41 12.51 7.53 7.92
CA VAL A 41 13.87 7.09 7.61
C VAL A 41 13.90 6.43 6.25
N GLN A 42 14.83 6.88 5.41
CA GLN A 42 15.06 6.29 4.10
C GLN A 42 16.00 5.09 4.22
N LEU A 43 15.51 3.92 3.80
CA LEU A 43 16.23 2.66 3.82
C LEU A 43 16.65 2.26 2.40
N PRO A 44 17.90 1.85 2.20
CA PRO A 44 18.36 1.40 0.89
C PRO A 44 17.75 0.05 0.52
N LEU A 45 17.53 -0.15 -0.78
CA LEU A 45 17.22 -1.45 -1.36
C LEU A 45 18.53 -2.16 -1.74
N SER A 46 18.63 -3.42 -1.40
CA SER A 46 19.74 -4.30 -1.76
C SER A 46 19.38 -5.09 -3.02
N GLY A 47 20.29 -5.12 -3.97
CA GLY A 47 20.12 -5.77 -5.27
C GLY A 47 20.40 -4.81 -6.42
N ASP A 48 20.34 -5.32 -7.64
CA ASP A 48 20.50 -4.54 -8.85
C ASP A 48 19.17 -3.88 -9.22
N ILE A 49 19.14 -2.54 -9.19
CA ILE A 49 17.93 -1.74 -9.40
C ILE A 49 17.61 -1.70 -10.89
N GLN A 50 16.92 -2.72 -11.36
CA GLN A 50 16.46 -2.85 -12.74
C GLN A 50 15.05 -3.43 -12.78
N LEU A 51 14.34 -3.17 -13.88
CA LEU A 51 13.09 -3.85 -14.18
C LEU A 51 13.32 -5.37 -14.24
N GLY A 52 12.37 -6.15 -13.79
CA GLY A 52 12.49 -7.61 -13.73
C GLY A 52 13.22 -8.14 -12.50
N ASN A 53 13.90 -7.32 -11.72
CA ASN A 53 14.67 -7.77 -10.58
C ASN A 53 13.88 -7.76 -9.26
N LEU A 54 14.32 -8.58 -8.33
CA LEU A 54 13.87 -8.63 -6.95
C LEU A 54 14.83 -7.85 -6.06
N LEU A 55 14.33 -6.84 -5.40
CA LEU A 55 15.08 -6.03 -4.45
C LEU A 55 14.65 -6.34 -3.03
N LYS A 56 15.56 -6.21 -2.09
CA LYS A 56 15.32 -6.47 -0.68
C LYS A 56 15.65 -5.25 0.16
N CYS A 57 14.77 -4.92 1.08
CA CYS A 57 14.99 -3.93 2.11
C CYS A 57 14.92 -4.59 3.48
N ARG A 58 15.92 -4.37 4.29
CA ARG A 58 15.91 -4.80 5.69
C ARG A 58 15.49 -3.64 6.56
N VAL A 59 14.44 -3.83 7.34
CA VAL A 59 13.99 -2.86 8.33
C VAL A 59 14.81 -3.04 9.61
N PRO A 60 15.59 -2.04 10.02
CA PRO A 60 16.43 -2.15 11.22
C PRO A 60 15.58 -2.08 12.49
N SER A 61 15.90 -2.92 13.48
CA SER A 61 15.20 -2.96 14.77
C SER A 61 15.69 -1.96 15.79
N ASN A 62 16.79 -1.26 15.49
CA ASN A 62 17.47 -0.32 16.42
C ASN A 62 17.25 1.15 16.08
N VAL A 63 16.42 1.46 15.08
CA VAL A 63 16.14 2.85 14.65
C VAL A 63 14.92 3.41 15.36
N GLY A 64 13.88 2.61 15.56
CA GLY A 64 12.67 3.03 16.27
C GLY A 64 11.98 1.86 16.95
N ASP A 65 10.85 2.11 17.62
CA ASP A 65 10.14 1.09 18.38
C ASP A 65 9.06 0.39 17.55
N LEU A 66 8.29 1.16 16.77
CA LEU A 66 7.22 0.65 15.93
C LEU A 66 7.38 1.12 14.49
N VAL A 67 6.96 0.30 13.54
CA VAL A 67 6.85 0.67 12.11
C VAL A 67 5.37 0.73 11.73
N ARG A 68 4.94 1.87 11.18
CA ARG A 68 3.55 2.10 10.79
C ARG A 68 3.33 2.15 9.29
N SER A 69 4.22 2.76 8.55
CA SER A 69 4.06 2.89 7.10
C SER A 69 5.37 2.68 6.36
N THR A 70 5.23 2.28 5.11
CA THR A 70 6.33 2.13 4.18
C THR A 70 5.93 2.70 2.83
N ILE A 71 6.80 3.54 2.29
CA ILE A 71 6.63 4.21 1.00
C ILE A 71 7.78 3.79 0.11
N LEU A 72 7.47 3.25 -1.04
CA LEU A 72 8.48 3.00 -2.07
C LEU A 72 8.73 4.27 -2.86
N LYS A 73 9.93 4.81 -2.76
CA LYS A 73 10.43 5.90 -3.58
C LYS A 73 11.13 5.30 -4.80
N ILE A 74 10.71 5.69 -6.01
CA ILE A 74 11.27 5.24 -7.28
C ILE A 74 11.63 6.46 -8.11
N GLU A 75 12.81 6.44 -8.69
CA GLU A 75 13.25 7.42 -9.68
C GLU A 75 13.29 6.73 -11.05
N VAL A 76 12.40 7.12 -11.96
CA VAL A 76 12.34 6.58 -13.31
C VAL A 76 13.15 7.44 -14.29
N GLU A 77 13.82 6.82 -15.23
CA GLU A 77 14.59 7.53 -16.26
C GLU A 77 13.69 8.12 -17.34
N THR A 78 14.16 9.17 -17.94
CA THR A 78 13.52 9.77 -19.12
C THR A 78 13.54 8.83 -20.29
N LEU A 79 12.42 8.64 -20.96
CA LEU A 79 12.36 7.87 -22.19
C LEU A 79 13.00 8.63 -23.35
N SER A 80 13.85 7.97 -24.09
CA SER A 80 14.41 8.53 -25.31
C SER A 80 13.37 8.56 -26.44
N GLY A 81 13.19 9.72 -27.07
CA GLY A 81 12.25 9.94 -28.17
C GLY A 81 10.90 10.54 -27.73
N SER A 82 10.47 11.54 -28.47
CA SER A 82 9.27 12.35 -28.15
C SER A 82 7.94 11.57 -28.19
N SER A 83 7.94 10.41 -28.84
CA SER A 83 6.75 9.56 -28.98
C SER A 83 6.70 8.42 -27.95
N ASN A 84 7.72 8.29 -27.10
CA ASN A 84 7.76 7.24 -26.08
C ASN A 84 7.15 7.77 -24.78
N LEU A 85 6.23 6.99 -24.21
CA LEU A 85 5.52 7.34 -22.99
C LEU A 85 5.55 6.17 -22.02
N TYR A 86 5.63 6.48 -20.73
CA TYR A 86 5.34 5.51 -19.70
C TYR A 86 3.83 5.25 -19.60
N ASN A 87 3.48 4.09 -19.12
CA ASN A 87 2.10 3.76 -18.85
C ASN A 87 1.52 4.63 -17.71
N THR A 88 0.21 4.78 -17.71
CA THR A 88 -0.47 5.51 -16.62
C THR A 88 -0.25 4.81 -15.28
N SER A 89 -0.16 5.57 -14.20
CA SER A 89 0.13 5.08 -12.85
C SER A 89 1.39 4.21 -12.79
N ILE A 90 2.43 4.63 -13.49
CA ILE A 90 3.68 3.86 -13.60
C ILE A 90 4.24 3.47 -12.24
N GLY A 91 4.11 4.32 -11.22
CA GLY A 91 4.59 4.03 -9.89
C GLY A 91 4.00 2.74 -9.30
N THR A 92 2.70 2.51 -9.48
CA THR A 92 2.04 1.26 -9.04
C THR A 92 2.21 0.14 -10.04
N HIS A 93 2.21 0.48 -11.35
CA HIS A 93 2.28 -0.51 -12.42
C HIS A 93 3.65 -1.22 -12.47
N VAL A 94 4.73 -0.53 -12.18
CA VAL A 94 6.08 -1.11 -12.17
C VAL A 94 6.26 -2.19 -11.11
N ILE A 95 5.43 -2.19 -10.07
CA ILE A 95 5.47 -3.19 -9.00
C ILE A 95 4.72 -4.44 -9.44
N GLN A 96 5.42 -5.57 -9.54
CA GLN A 96 4.77 -6.86 -9.73
C GLN A 96 4.14 -7.35 -8.42
N TYR A 97 4.93 -7.37 -7.36
CA TYR A 97 4.49 -7.64 -5.99
C TYR A 97 5.49 -7.08 -4.97
N ALA A 98 4.99 -6.86 -3.77
CA ALA A 98 5.80 -6.59 -2.59
C ALA A 98 5.45 -7.57 -1.48
N ASP A 99 6.46 -8.17 -0.87
CA ASP A 99 6.35 -9.15 0.22
C ASP A 99 6.85 -8.54 1.52
N LEU A 100 6.03 -8.60 2.54
CA LEU A 100 6.48 -8.41 3.92
C LEU A 100 6.91 -9.74 4.49
N LYS A 101 8.14 -9.83 4.97
CA LYS A 101 8.72 -11.02 5.58
C LYS A 101 9.17 -10.77 7.01
N ILE A 102 8.88 -11.70 7.88
CA ILE A 102 9.37 -11.71 9.26
C ILE A 102 9.99 -13.08 9.54
N GLY A 103 11.26 -13.09 9.91
CA GLY A 103 12.00 -14.34 10.12
C GLY A 103 12.08 -15.24 8.89
N GLY A 104 12.12 -14.64 7.71
CA GLY A 104 12.15 -15.35 6.41
C GLY A 104 10.80 -15.86 5.92
N GLN A 105 9.74 -15.79 6.72
CA GLN A 105 8.39 -16.18 6.31
C GLN A 105 7.66 -14.98 5.69
N THR A 106 7.01 -15.19 4.56
CA THR A 106 6.14 -14.17 3.95
C THR A 106 4.84 -14.08 4.74
N ILE A 107 4.66 -12.95 5.42
CA ILE A 107 3.47 -12.64 6.20
C ILE A 107 2.35 -12.12 5.30
N GLU A 108 2.67 -11.20 4.41
CA GLU A 108 1.72 -10.63 3.46
C GLU A 108 2.39 -10.37 2.12
N ARG A 109 1.66 -10.65 1.04
CA ARG A 109 2.03 -10.27 -0.33
C ARG A 109 0.98 -9.33 -0.88
N ILE A 110 1.41 -8.17 -1.38
CA ILE A 110 0.57 -7.23 -2.10
C ILE A 110 1.06 -7.10 -3.53
N THR A 111 0.15 -6.85 -4.47
CA THR A 111 0.46 -6.67 -5.89
C THR A 111 0.30 -5.23 -6.32
N GLY A 112 0.98 -4.79 -7.37
CA GLY A 112 0.82 -3.44 -7.91
C GLY A 112 -0.64 -3.13 -8.30
N ASP A 113 -1.35 -4.12 -8.84
CA ASP A 113 -2.76 -3.98 -9.17
C ASP A 113 -3.63 -3.75 -7.92
N PHE A 114 -3.33 -4.46 -6.82
CA PHE A 114 -4.01 -4.21 -5.54
C PHE A 114 -3.69 -2.81 -4.97
N ILE A 115 -2.43 -2.38 -5.04
CA ILE A 115 -2.03 -1.04 -4.59
C ILE A 115 -2.82 0.03 -5.35
N TYR A 116 -2.96 -0.13 -6.67
CA TYR A 116 -3.75 0.78 -7.50
C TYR A 116 -5.21 0.81 -7.06
N MET A 117 -5.87 -0.36 -6.96
CA MET A 117 -7.28 -0.44 -6.53
C MET A 117 -7.48 0.15 -5.13
N TYR A 118 -6.60 -0.18 -4.20
CA TYR A 118 -6.67 0.34 -2.83
C TYR A 118 -6.59 1.87 -2.80
N ASN A 119 -5.66 2.44 -3.55
CA ASN A 119 -5.51 3.88 -3.66
C ASN A 119 -6.74 4.56 -4.27
N GLN A 120 -7.34 3.97 -5.30
CA GLN A 120 -8.54 4.52 -5.94
C GLN A 120 -9.78 4.49 -5.02
N LEU A 121 -9.90 3.47 -4.19
CA LEU A 121 -11.07 3.27 -3.33
C LEU A 121 -10.99 4.00 -2.00
N ASN A 122 -9.79 4.17 -1.45
CA ASN A 122 -9.61 4.72 -0.10
C ASN A 122 -9.19 6.19 -0.06
N ASN A 123 -8.85 6.80 -1.18
CA ASN A 123 -8.51 8.21 -1.22
C ASN A 123 -9.76 9.06 -1.50
N ASN A 124 -9.88 10.18 -0.79
CA ASN A 124 -10.92 11.18 -1.06
C ASN A 124 -10.73 11.77 -2.45
N THR A 125 -11.83 11.95 -3.18
CA THR A 125 -11.84 12.49 -4.55
C THR A 125 -11.18 13.86 -4.65
N ASP A 126 -11.21 14.67 -3.61
CA ASP A 126 -10.60 16.01 -3.58
C ASP A 126 -9.07 15.95 -3.47
N GLU A 127 -8.53 14.92 -2.81
CA GLU A 127 -7.08 14.69 -2.69
C GLU A 127 -6.52 13.85 -3.85
N THR A 128 -7.33 12.95 -4.43
CA THR A 128 -6.92 12.13 -5.57
C THR A 128 -6.63 12.95 -6.82
N GLY A 129 -7.28 14.09 -6.99
CA GLY A 129 -7.08 14.93 -8.18
C GLY A 129 -5.70 15.58 -8.25
N THR A 130 -5.00 15.76 -7.15
CA THR A 130 -3.73 16.50 -7.11
C THR A 130 -2.56 15.69 -6.56
N THR A 131 -2.63 15.21 -5.34
CA THR A 131 -1.45 14.66 -4.65
C THR A 131 -1.12 13.23 -5.09
N LEU A 132 -2.08 12.32 -5.01
CA LEU A 132 -1.84 10.92 -5.41
C LEU A 132 -1.52 10.80 -6.90
N TYR A 133 -2.16 11.64 -7.69
CA TYR A 133 -1.99 11.73 -9.13
C TYR A 133 -0.53 12.06 -9.53
N TYR A 134 0.11 12.96 -8.77
CA TYR A 134 1.52 13.28 -8.98
C TYR A 134 2.44 12.23 -8.34
N LEU A 135 2.10 11.71 -7.17
CA LEU A 135 2.94 10.77 -6.44
C LEU A 135 3.12 9.42 -7.18
N THR A 136 2.07 8.95 -7.85
CA THR A 136 2.12 7.68 -8.59
C THR A 136 2.23 7.86 -10.10
N SER A 137 2.27 9.12 -10.57
CA SER A 137 2.24 9.47 -11.97
C SER A 137 1.05 8.87 -12.71
N HIS A 138 -0.13 9.28 -12.33
CA HIS A 138 -1.36 8.85 -13.00
C HIS A 138 -1.41 9.31 -14.46
N ASN A 139 -0.78 10.43 -14.79
CA ASN A 139 -0.58 10.89 -16.17
C ASN A 139 0.58 10.16 -16.85
N ARG A 140 0.53 10.11 -18.17
CA ARG A 140 1.61 9.63 -19.01
C ARG A 140 2.79 10.59 -18.91
N LEU A 141 3.94 10.05 -18.52
CA LEU A 141 5.18 10.82 -18.46
C LEU A 141 5.94 10.70 -19.77
N SER A 142 6.13 11.80 -20.45
CA SER A 142 7.02 11.89 -21.61
C SER A 142 8.41 12.41 -21.25
N ASN A 143 8.55 13.12 -20.14
CA ASN A 143 9.77 13.79 -19.65
C ASN A 143 9.56 14.23 -18.20
N PRO A 144 10.51 14.49 -17.41
CA PRO A 144 11.90 14.06 -17.17
C PRO A 144 11.97 13.01 -16.01
N THR A 145 13.16 12.75 -15.49
CA THR A 145 13.40 11.98 -14.27
C THR A 145 12.42 12.42 -13.17
N THR A 146 11.47 11.58 -12.87
CA THR A 146 10.44 11.92 -11.91
C THR A 146 10.54 10.98 -10.72
N GLU A 147 10.64 11.56 -9.55
CA GLU A 147 10.53 10.82 -8.31
C GLU A 147 9.07 10.46 -8.06
N LEU A 148 8.81 9.19 -7.87
CA LEU A 148 7.50 8.64 -7.57
C LEU A 148 7.49 8.08 -6.16
N TYR A 149 6.39 8.27 -5.46
CA TYR A 149 6.19 7.81 -4.08
C TYR A 149 4.96 6.94 -4.01
N VAL A 150 5.15 5.67 -3.74
CA VAL A 150 4.08 4.67 -3.73
C VAL A 150 3.92 4.11 -2.32
N HIS A 151 2.80 4.39 -1.67
CA HIS A 151 2.47 3.75 -0.40
C HIS A 151 2.27 2.25 -0.59
N LEU A 152 2.88 1.47 0.29
CA LEU A 152 2.70 0.02 0.32
C LEU A 152 1.64 -0.32 1.38
N PRO A 153 0.38 -0.63 0.97
CA PRO A 153 -0.72 -0.82 1.90
C PRO A 153 -0.69 -2.22 2.56
N PHE A 154 0.38 -2.54 3.26
CA PHE A 154 0.45 -3.70 4.14
C PHE A 154 -0.54 -3.56 5.31
N TYR A 155 -0.80 -4.65 6.03
CA TYR A 155 -1.77 -4.68 7.12
C TYR A 155 -1.55 -3.58 8.17
N PHE A 156 -0.29 -3.26 8.48
CA PHE A 156 0.07 -2.24 9.47
C PHE A 156 -0.13 -0.80 8.94
N PHE A 157 -0.14 -0.59 7.61
CA PHE A 157 -0.53 0.67 7.01
C PHE A 157 -2.05 0.86 7.05
N ARG A 158 -2.80 -0.19 6.72
CA ARG A 158 -4.27 -0.15 6.69
C ARG A 158 -4.89 0.03 8.09
N ASN A 159 -4.23 -0.45 9.12
CA ASN A 159 -4.65 -0.29 10.51
C ASN A 159 -3.48 0.13 11.39
N PRO A 160 -3.47 1.41 11.87
CA PRO A 160 -2.39 1.92 12.72
C PRO A 160 -2.16 1.15 14.02
N SER A 161 -3.21 0.51 14.57
CA SER A 161 -3.09 -0.30 15.80
C SER A 161 -2.28 -1.58 15.61
N LEU A 162 -2.01 -1.97 14.35
CA LEU A 162 -1.23 -3.15 13.99
C LEU A 162 0.21 -2.78 13.58
N ALA A 163 0.72 -1.63 14.01
CA ALA A 163 2.12 -1.25 13.78
C ALA A 163 3.09 -2.34 14.24
N ILE A 164 4.12 -2.63 13.44
CA ILE A 164 5.07 -3.72 13.74
C ILE A 164 5.99 -3.30 14.88
N PRO A 165 6.00 -4.01 16.03
CA PRO A 165 6.88 -3.70 17.17
C PRO A 165 8.30 -4.19 16.91
N VAL A 166 9.06 -3.44 16.09
CA VAL A 166 10.43 -3.85 15.70
C VAL A 166 11.38 -3.91 16.90
N CYS A 167 11.13 -3.13 17.96
CA CYS A 167 11.89 -3.21 19.21
C CYS A 167 11.76 -4.59 19.89
N ALA A 168 10.60 -5.27 19.74
CA ALA A 168 10.38 -6.60 20.32
C ALA A 168 10.87 -7.73 19.40
N ILE A 169 11.03 -7.48 18.10
CA ILE A 169 11.46 -8.47 17.10
C ILE A 169 12.99 -8.42 16.94
N THR A 170 13.72 -8.69 18.01
CA THR A 170 15.19 -8.57 17.99
C THR A 170 15.91 -9.78 17.40
N LYS A 171 15.27 -10.97 17.43
CA LYS A 171 15.87 -12.23 16.97
C LYS A 171 15.54 -12.59 15.52
N GLN A 172 14.60 -11.90 14.93
CA GLN A 172 14.14 -12.15 13.57
C GLN A 172 14.33 -10.89 12.72
N LEU A 173 14.54 -11.09 11.43
CA LEU A 173 14.65 -9.98 10.49
C LEU A 173 13.26 -9.61 9.97
N VAL A 174 12.96 -8.32 9.95
CA VAL A 174 11.84 -7.77 9.21
C VAL A 174 12.37 -7.28 7.87
N GLU A 175 11.85 -7.85 6.79
CA GLU A 175 12.32 -7.55 5.43
C GLU A 175 11.13 -7.24 4.53
N ILE A 176 11.37 -6.35 3.57
CA ILE A 176 10.42 -6.03 2.51
C ILE A 176 11.10 -6.35 1.19
N ASP A 177 10.56 -7.34 0.50
CA ASP A 177 11.03 -7.73 -0.82
C ASP A 177 10.13 -7.09 -1.88
N ILE A 178 10.71 -6.42 -2.86
CA ILE A 178 9.98 -5.79 -3.97
C ILE A 178 10.44 -6.39 -5.28
N LYS A 179 9.51 -6.99 -5.99
CA LYS A 179 9.72 -7.48 -7.35
C LYS A 179 9.17 -6.48 -8.35
N PHE A 180 10.01 -5.95 -9.21
CA PHE A 180 9.58 -5.14 -10.34
C PHE A 180 9.11 -6.01 -11.50
N ARG A 181 8.18 -5.49 -12.29
CA ARG A 181 7.75 -6.11 -13.56
C ARG A 181 8.87 -6.09 -14.58
N ASP A 182 8.84 -7.03 -15.50
CA ASP A 182 9.76 -7.05 -16.62
C ASP A 182 9.47 -5.91 -17.61
N VAL A 183 10.44 -5.53 -18.41
CA VAL A 183 10.31 -4.47 -19.41
C VAL A 183 9.21 -4.77 -20.42
N ASP A 184 8.98 -6.05 -20.71
CA ASP A 184 7.94 -6.51 -21.63
C ASP A 184 6.52 -6.45 -21.07
N ASP A 185 6.36 -6.14 -19.78
CA ASP A 185 5.07 -6.07 -19.09
C ASP A 185 4.33 -4.72 -19.26
N ASP A 186 4.34 -4.15 -20.46
CA ASP A 186 3.64 -2.89 -20.78
C ASP A 186 4.10 -1.67 -19.95
N ILE A 187 5.37 -1.60 -19.60
CA ILE A 187 5.94 -0.48 -18.83
C ILE A 187 5.94 0.81 -19.64
N SER A 188 6.33 0.72 -20.92
CA SER A 188 6.39 1.86 -21.82
C SER A 188 5.93 1.50 -23.23
N PHE A 189 5.51 2.49 -23.98
CA PHE A 189 5.04 2.31 -25.35
C PHE A 189 5.37 3.53 -26.24
N ASN A 190 5.44 3.28 -27.54
CA ASN A 190 5.53 4.31 -28.57
C ASN A 190 4.13 4.64 -29.07
N TYR A 191 3.83 5.92 -29.14
CA TYR A 191 2.57 6.42 -29.64
C TYR A 191 2.79 7.11 -30.99
N THR A 192 2.27 6.51 -32.03
CA THR A 192 2.33 7.07 -33.39
C THR A 192 0.93 7.37 -33.88
N SER A 193 0.65 8.65 -34.08
CA SER A 193 -0.59 9.09 -34.72
C SER A 193 -0.36 9.21 -36.23
N SER A 194 -0.98 8.35 -37.02
CA SER A 194 -0.94 8.41 -38.48
C SER A 194 -2.36 8.26 -39.02
N ASN A 195 -2.78 9.21 -39.85
CA ASN A 195 -4.08 9.19 -40.55
C ASN A 195 -5.30 8.88 -39.64
N SER A 196 -5.42 9.55 -38.50
CA SER A 196 -6.50 9.35 -37.50
C SER A 196 -6.53 7.98 -36.85
N ILE A 197 -5.54 7.15 -37.05
CA ILE A 197 -5.38 5.87 -36.36
C ILE A 197 -4.21 6.00 -35.37
N ASN A 198 -4.52 5.81 -34.12
CA ASN A 198 -3.51 5.79 -33.06
C ASN A 198 -2.96 4.37 -32.94
N VAL A 199 -1.70 4.19 -33.34
CA VAL A 199 -1.02 2.91 -33.21
C VAL A 199 -0.15 2.95 -31.97
N ARG A 200 -0.40 2.03 -31.06
CA ARG A 200 0.39 1.79 -29.86
C ARG A 200 1.32 0.59 -30.09
N LYS A 201 2.59 0.78 -29.86
CA LYS A 201 3.59 -0.30 -29.94
C LYS A 201 4.37 -0.33 -28.63
N ARG A 202 4.45 -1.51 -28.01
CA ARG A 202 5.32 -1.72 -26.84
C ARG A 202 6.75 -1.33 -27.19
N THR A 203 7.44 -0.74 -26.23
CA THR A 203 8.88 -0.46 -26.34
C THR A 203 9.58 -1.09 -25.15
N THR A 204 10.82 -1.48 -25.37
CA THR A 204 11.72 -1.97 -24.32
C THR A 204 12.47 -0.80 -23.65
N ASN A 205 12.06 0.43 -23.93
CA ASN A 205 12.65 1.62 -23.34
C ASN A 205 11.99 1.87 -21.98
N GLY A 206 12.77 2.10 -20.99
CA GLY A 206 12.34 2.40 -19.63
C GLY A 206 13.25 1.71 -18.64
N SER A 207 13.71 2.47 -17.69
CA SER A 207 14.60 2.00 -16.62
C SER A 207 14.29 2.72 -15.32
N ILE A 208 14.68 2.10 -14.25
CA ILE A 208 14.65 2.67 -12.92
C ILE A 208 16.08 3.12 -12.61
N LYS A 209 16.25 4.41 -12.32
CA LYS A 209 17.54 4.98 -11.97
C LYS A 209 17.91 4.71 -10.52
N ASN A 210 16.92 4.86 -9.63
CA ASN A 210 17.10 4.66 -8.22
C ASN A 210 15.80 4.19 -7.55
N ALA A 211 15.93 3.44 -6.46
CA ALA A 211 14.79 3.04 -5.64
C ALA A 211 15.22 2.91 -4.17
N SER A 212 14.34 3.29 -3.27
CA SER A 212 14.55 3.19 -1.83
C SER A 212 13.19 3.07 -1.12
N ILE A 213 13.19 2.63 0.13
CA ILE A 213 12.00 2.59 0.97
C ILE A 213 12.11 3.67 2.03
N ILE A 214 11.08 4.50 2.16
CA ILE A 214 10.91 5.42 3.28
C ILE A 214 9.99 4.74 4.27
N THR A 215 10.46 4.60 5.50
CA THR A 215 9.73 3.92 6.58
C THR A 215 9.48 4.89 7.71
N ASP A 216 8.23 4.99 8.16
CA ASP A 216 7.85 5.80 9.30
C ASP A 216 8.00 4.99 10.58
N PHE A 217 8.96 5.41 11.38
CA PHE A 217 9.21 4.87 12.72
C PHE A 217 8.49 5.70 13.78
N TYR A 218 7.98 5.03 14.77
CA TYR A 218 7.40 5.61 15.97
C TYR A 218 8.28 5.28 17.16
N PHE A 219 8.57 6.29 17.95
CA PHE A 219 9.25 6.18 19.24
C PHE A 219 8.21 6.32 20.32
N VAL A 220 8.15 5.38 21.21
CA VAL A 220 7.18 5.34 22.32
C VAL A 220 7.88 5.58 23.67
N SER A 221 7.07 5.86 24.69
CA SER A 221 7.61 6.01 26.07
C SER A 221 8.22 4.71 26.57
N GLU A 222 9.10 4.81 27.56
CA GLU A 222 9.77 3.64 28.14
C GLU A 222 8.79 2.65 28.75
N ASP A 223 7.72 3.11 29.37
CA ASP A 223 6.67 2.27 29.92
C ASP A 223 5.96 1.46 28.84
N GLU A 224 5.64 2.08 27.72
CA GLU A 224 5.00 1.45 26.58
C GLU A 224 5.95 0.47 25.87
N ARG A 225 7.21 0.85 25.75
CA ARG A 225 8.25 -0.03 25.21
C ARG A 225 8.41 -1.28 26.07
N ASN A 226 8.47 -1.12 27.41
CA ASN A 226 8.54 -2.24 28.34
C ASN A 226 7.32 -3.14 28.25
N PHE A 227 6.13 -2.56 28.04
CA PHE A 227 4.92 -3.34 27.79
C PHE A 227 5.05 -4.20 26.54
N LEU A 228 5.55 -3.64 25.41
CA LEU A 228 5.76 -4.36 24.16
C LEU A 228 6.81 -5.48 24.29
N LEU A 229 7.83 -5.30 25.14
CA LEU A 229 8.91 -6.26 25.34
C LEU A 229 8.53 -7.43 26.26
N THR A 230 7.63 -7.19 27.22
CA THR A 230 7.33 -8.17 28.29
C THR A 230 6.08 -9.01 28.03
N ARG A 231 5.15 -8.55 27.19
CA ARG A 231 3.89 -9.23 26.95
C ARG A 231 3.85 -9.92 25.61
N PRO A 232 3.22 -11.11 25.51
CA PRO A 232 2.93 -11.70 24.22
C PRO A 232 1.94 -10.81 23.46
N ILE A 233 2.25 -10.53 22.19
CA ILE A 233 1.42 -9.69 21.32
C ILE A 233 0.83 -10.59 20.25
N GLU A 234 -0.49 -10.59 20.11
CA GLU A 234 -1.20 -11.30 19.07
C GLU A 234 -1.93 -10.29 18.18
N TYR A 235 -1.70 -10.38 16.87
CA TYR A 235 -2.33 -9.52 15.88
C TYR A 235 -3.28 -10.31 14.99
N LEU A 236 -4.51 -9.83 14.88
CA LEU A 236 -5.43 -10.28 13.84
C LEU A 236 -5.19 -9.43 12.59
N ILE A 237 -4.54 -10.01 11.60
CA ILE A 237 -4.17 -9.32 10.36
C ILE A 237 -5.08 -9.72 9.19
N THR A 238 -5.22 -8.83 8.22
CA THR A 238 -5.85 -9.14 6.94
C THR A 238 -4.78 -9.36 5.87
N GLN A 239 -4.95 -10.41 5.06
CA GLN A 239 -4.00 -10.78 4.01
C GLN A 239 -4.68 -10.77 2.64
N LEU A 240 -3.95 -10.35 1.62
CA LEU A 240 -4.43 -10.38 0.25
C LEU A 240 -4.35 -11.81 -0.32
N GLN A 241 -5.46 -12.27 -0.95
CA GLN A 241 -5.50 -13.47 -1.77
C GLN A 241 -5.94 -13.09 -3.17
N VAL A 242 -5.17 -13.45 -4.18
CA VAL A 242 -5.41 -13.07 -5.58
C VAL A 242 -5.83 -14.28 -6.38
N SER A 243 -6.92 -14.14 -7.14
CA SER A 243 -7.36 -15.10 -8.15
C SER A 243 -7.45 -14.41 -9.50
N LYS A 244 -6.78 -14.94 -10.51
CA LYS A 244 -6.77 -14.39 -11.86
C LYS A 244 -7.66 -15.24 -12.77
N LEU A 245 -8.48 -14.56 -13.58
CA LEU A 245 -9.33 -15.15 -14.62
C LEU A 245 -8.89 -14.60 -15.97
N LEU A 246 -8.47 -15.48 -16.84
CA LEU A 246 -8.13 -15.12 -18.22
C LEU A 246 -9.32 -15.34 -19.12
N TYR A 247 -9.77 -14.30 -19.82
CA TYR A 247 -10.80 -14.37 -20.86
C TYR A 247 -10.15 -14.63 -22.21
N LYS A 248 -10.81 -15.49 -23.01
CA LYS A 248 -10.42 -15.66 -24.41
C LYS A 248 -11.10 -14.57 -25.27
N PRO A 249 -10.53 -14.21 -26.43
CA PRO A 249 -11.23 -13.35 -27.38
C PRO A 249 -12.64 -13.90 -27.67
N ASN A 250 -13.63 -13.02 -27.64
CA ASN A 250 -15.08 -13.35 -27.84
C ASN A 250 -15.76 -14.17 -26.72
N GLU A 251 -15.10 -14.36 -25.57
CA GLU A 251 -15.72 -14.99 -24.40
C GLU A 251 -16.44 -13.91 -23.57
N SER A 252 -17.78 -13.92 -23.57
CA SER A 252 -18.60 -12.92 -22.85
C SER A 252 -18.90 -13.29 -21.40
N LYS A 253 -18.77 -14.56 -21.05
CA LYS A 253 -19.07 -15.07 -19.70
C LYS A 253 -18.05 -16.12 -19.29
N LYS A 254 -17.58 -15.99 -18.07
CA LYS A 254 -16.70 -16.99 -17.45
C LYS A 254 -17.07 -17.18 -15.98
N SER A 255 -17.17 -18.43 -15.57
CA SER A 255 -17.39 -18.79 -14.18
C SER A 255 -16.12 -19.36 -13.57
N ALA A 256 -15.79 -18.95 -12.37
CA ALA A 256 -14.69 -19.51 -11.60
C ALA A 256 -15.09 -19.74 -10.16
N LEU A 257 -14.60 -20.84 -9.61
CA LEU A 257 -14.73 -21.11 -8.19
C LEU A 257 -13.59 -20.40 -7.45
N LEU A 258 -13.95 -19.43 -6.61
CA LEU A 258 -13.00 -18.75 -5.74
C LEU A 258 -12.76 -19.60 -4.49
N LYS A 259 -11.51 -20.02 -4.27
CA LYS A 259 -11.10 -20.80 -3.10
C LYS A 259 -10.27 -19.92 -2.19
N PHE A 260 -10.89 -19.36 -1.16
CA PHE A 260 -10.18 -18.60 -0.13
C PHE A 260 -9.87 -19.49 1.07
N LYS A 261 -8.70 -19.29 1.68
CA LYS A 261 -8.25 -20.07 2.84
C LYS A 261 -8.83 -19.57 4.16
N ASN A 262 -9.13 -18.25 4.23
CA ASN A 262 -9.59 -17.59 5.45
C ASN A 262 -10.92 -16.88 5.20
N PRO A 263 -11.66 -16.47 6.24
CA PRO A 263 -12.85 -15.64 6.10
C PRO A 263 -12.55 -14.38 5.30
N VAL A 264 -13.42 -14.08 4.33
CA VAL A 264 -13.25 -12.93 3.44
C VAL A 264 -13.88 -11.70 4.07
N LYS A 265 -13.10 -10.63 4.23
CA LYS A 265 -13.59 -9.34 4.70
C LYS A 265 -14.13 -8.49 3.56
N GLU A 266 -13.37 -8.41 2.46
CA GLU A 266 -13.65 -7.55 1.32
C GLU A 266 -13.21 -8.25 0.03
N MET A 267 -13.86 -7.96 -1.09
CA MET A 267 -13.49 -8.44 -2.42
C MET A 267 -13.34 -7.27 -3.37
N PHE A 268 -12.19 -7.20 -4.04
CA PHE A 268 -11.91 -6.23 -5.08
C PHE A 268 -11.92 -6.93 -6.43
N PHE A 269 -12.62 -6.35 -7.40
CA PHE A 269 -12.69 -6.87 -8.76
C PHE A 269 -12.12 -5.83 -9.71
N MET A 270 -11.24 -6.28 -10.60
CA MET A 270 -10.67 -5.44 -11.65
C MET A 270 -10.61 -6.24 -12.96
N ALA A 271 -11.09 -5.65 -14.02
CA ALA A 271 -10.86 -6.13 -15.37
C ALA A 271 -9.72 -5.33 -16.01
N LYS A 272 -8.86 -5.99 -16.75
CA LYS A 272 -7.69 -5.40 -17.38
C LYS A 272 -7.53 -5.99 -18.77
N GLU A 273 -7.40 -5.13 -19.77
CA GLU A 273 -7.01 -5.53 -21.11
C GLU A 273 -5.51 -5.79 -21.19
N GLU A 274 -5.11 -6.86 -21.85
CA GLU A 274 -3.69 -7.23 -21.98
C GLU A 274 -2.87 -6.18 -22.73
N TYR A 275 -3.52 -5.41 -23.62
CA TYR A 275 -2.89 -4.40 -24.46
C TYR A 275 -3.51 -3.01 -24.32
N SER A 276 -4.16 -2.72 -23.22
CA SER A 276 -4.80 -1.42 -22.99
C SER A 276 -3.76 -0.30 -22.86
N GLU A 277 -4.09 0.87 -23.40
CA GLU A 277 -3.30 2.10 -23.19
C GLU A 277 -3.25 2.52 -21.72
N ASN A 278 -4.28 2.16 -20.98
CA ASN A 278 -4.36 2.27 -19.54
C ASN A 278 -4.62 0.88 -18.97
N PRO A 279 -3.64 0.22 -18.34
CA PRO A 279 -3.81 -1.12 -17.80
C PRO A 279 -4.89 -1.20 -16.71
N TYR A 280 -5.32 -0.05 -16.18
CA TYR A 280 -6.31 0.06 -15.13
C TYR A 280 -7.64 0.67 -15.59
N GLN A 281 -7.81 0.94 -16.89
CA GLN A 281 -9.10 1.38 -17.41
C GLN A 281 -10.04 0.18 -17.49
N VAL A 282 -11.18 0.28 -16.82
CA VAL A 282 -12.27 -0.70 -16.81
C VAL A 282 -13.37 -0.24 -17.72
#